data_29e9577fc048efd87d9b6d3b57f07519
#
_entry.id   29e9577fc048efd87d9b6d3b57f07519
#
_cell.length_a   1.000
_cell.length_b   1.000
_cell.length_c   1.000
_cell.angle_alpha   90.00
_cell.angle_beta   90.00
_cell.angle_gamma   90.00
#
_symmetry.space_group_name_H-M   'P 1'
#
loop_
_entity.id
_entity.type
_entity.pdbx_description
1 polymer ?
#
loop_
_entity_poly.entity_id
_entity_poly.type
_entity_poly.pdbx_seq_one_letter_code
_entity_poly.pdbx_strand_id
1 'polypeptide(L)'
;MNSLETLKIEKEERNKINSEDKLRNIKSTYILQKIFNNISKKIYLKTIKNNKNIQKRLNININDFKKYSEIYSSIEIEIIPIKDALGKFINIREKDRKYFHIFFNDNKEKEIKSANLNNTEEISKINIIIDYQVKSFENLFSYCKCIESIFFKKFCRININNMSYMFSECSSLKKINLTNFNTDNISDMREMFSGCSSLKELNLSNFNTKNVERMNHMFERCSSLEKIDLSNFDTNNVINMLEMFNKCSSLKELDISNFSIKNVNNLRGMFHGCSSLNEINLSNFSTNKANNMNEMFSDCSSLKEIDLSNFNTDNADNMSYMFSGCSSLKKLNLSNFNTANVINMSGMFNSCSSLNEINISYFDIKNATDMVGMFYRCSNEFKKKIRSKFKNINNDVFEKAFH
;
A
#
# COMPACT_ATOMS: atom_id res chain seq x y z
N MET A 1 9.82 -31.09 -37.00
CA MET A 1 10.48 -30.14 -36.13
C MET A 1 11.98 -30.11 -36.42
N ASN A 2 12.50 -28.97 -36.62
CA ASN A 2 13.59 -28.72 -37.53
C ASN A 2 14.99 -29.10 -37.02
N SER A 3 15.73 -29.86 -37.84
CA SER A 3 17.14 -30.17 -37.66
C SER A 3 18.06 -28.93 -37.41
N LEU A 4 17.61 -27.75 -37.75
CA LEU A 4 18.30 -26.48 -37.50
C LEU A 4 18.19 -25.95 -36.05
N GLU A 5 17.10 -26.22 -35.36
CA GLU A 5 16.98 -25.84 -33.92
C GLU A 5 17.74 -26.81 -33.02
N THR A 6 17.70 -28.09 -33.33
CA THR A 6 18.52 -29.11 -32.64
C THR A 6 20.01 -28.82 -32.80
N LEU A 7 20.45 -28.43 -34.00
CA LEU A 7 21.84 -28.00 -34.26
C LEU A 7 22.25 -26.70 -33.58
N LYS A 8 21.30 -25.74 -33.38
CA LYS A 8 21.56 -24.52 -32.59
C LYS A 8 21.70 -24.82 -31.09
N ILE A 9 20.81 -25.66 -30.55
CA ILE A 9 20.86 -26.08 -29.15
C ILE A 9 22.15 -26.88 -28.87
N GLU A 10 22.50 -27.84 -29.73
CA GLU A 10 23.75 -28.60 -29.60
C GLU A 10 24.99 -27.71 -29.77
N LYS A 11 24.95 -26.68 -30.60
CA LYS A 11 26.04 -25.71 -30.77
C LYS A 11 26.19 -24.76 -29.57
N GLU A 12 25.09 -24.35 -28.96
CA GLU A 12 25.09 -23.58 -27.72
C GLU A 12 25.53 -24.42 -26.51
N GLU A 13 25.15 -25.68 -26.44
CA GLU A 13 25.60 -26.62 -25.40
C GLU A 13 27.08 -26.98 -25.57
N ARG A 14 27.54 -27.27 -26.78
CA ARG A 14 28.99 -27.49 -27.07
C ARG A 14 29.83 -26.26 -26.79
N ASN A 15 29.34 -25.05 -27.08
CA ASN A 15 30.02 -23.80 -26.71
C ASN A 15 30.05 -23.57 -25.20
N LYS A 16 29.01 -23.98 -24.46
CA LYS A 16 28.99 -23.97 -23.00
C LYS A 16 30.00 -24.95 -22.40
N ILE A 17 29.99 -26.18 -22.84
CA ILE A 17 30.94 -27.23 -22.36
C ILE A 17 32.40 -26.80 -22.64
N ASN A 18 32.69 -26.27 -23.83
CA ASN A 18 34.03 -25.78 -24.16
C ASN A 18 34.48 -24.56 -23.36
N SER A 19 33.58 -23.70 -22.94
CA SER A 19 33.93 -22.53 -22.13
C SER A 19 34.17 -22.88 -20.65
N GLU A 20 33.43 -23.85 -20.09
CA GLU A 20 33.64 -24.33 -18.73
C GLU A 20 34.96 -25.09 -18.58
N ASP A 21 35.31 -25.92 -19.53
CA ASP A 21 36.58 -26.64 -19.55
C ASP A 21 37.80 -25.73 -19.74
N LYS A 22 37.71 -24.70 -20.58
CA LYS A 22 38.76 -23.68 -20.70
C LYS A 22 39.03 -22.94 -19.41
N LEU A 23 37.97 -22.58 -18.64
CA LEU A 23 38.12 -21.94 -17.33
C LEU A 23 38.75 -22.84 -16.28
N ARG A 24 38.48 -24.17 -16.31
CA ARG A 24 39.09 -25.17 -15.40
C ARG A 24 40.58 -25.25 -15.56
N ASN A 25 41.10 -25.09 -16.79
CA ASN A 25 42.52 -25.19 -17.11
C ASN A 25 43.34 -23.96 -16.71
N ILE A 26 42.70 -22.83 -16.30
CA ILE A 26 43.42 -21.65 -15.81
C ILE A 26 43.95 -21.91 -14.40
N LYS A 27 45.22 -22.17 -14.25
CA LYS A 27 45.88 -22.45 -12.96
C LYS A 27 46.00 -21.18 -12.07
N SER A 28 46.20 -20.01 -12.66
CA SER A 28 46.40 -18.76 -11.93
C SER A 28 45.08 -18.14 -11.45
N THR A 29 44.94 -18.00 -10.11
CA THR A 29 43.81 -17.29 -9.50
C THR A 29 43.77 -15.81 -9.89
N TYR A 30 44.92 -15.18 -10.06
CA TYR A 30 45.06 -13.80 -10.51
C TYR A 30 44.50 -13.60 -11.93
N ILE A 31 44.79 -14.53 -12.87
CA ILE A 31 44.24 -14.47 -14.23
C ILE A 31 42.72 -14.66 -14.19
N LEU A 32 42.22 -15.60 -13.39
CA LEU A 32 40.76 -15.79 -13.19
C LEU A 32 40.11 -14.50 -12.67
N GLN A 33 40.70 -13.88 -11.66
CA GLN A 33 40.19 -12.61 -11.12
C GLN A 33 40.17 -11.50 -12.18
N LYS A 34 41.25 -11.35 -12.98
CA LYS A 34 41.29 -10.38 -14.08
C LYS A 34 40.22 -10.62 -15.13
N ILE A 35 40.00 -11.88 -15.54
CA ILE A 35 38.93 -12.24 -16.49
C ILE A 35 37.58 -11.86 -15.93
N PHE A 36 37.28 -12.23 -14.67
CA PHE A 36 36.00 -12.02 -14.08
C PHE A 36 35.74 -10.56 -13.67
N ASN A 37 36.76 -9.77 -13.39
CA ASN A 37 36.66 -8.33 -13.17
C ASN A 37 36.26 -7.55 -14.43
N ASN A 38 36.55 -8.11 -15.63
CA ASN A 38 36.21 -7.48 -16.89
C ASN A 38 34.85 -7.91 -17.48
N ILE A 39 34.14 -8.82 -16.82
CA ILE A 39 32.79 -9.24 -17.21
C ILE A 39 31.76 -8.82 -16.15
N SER A 40 30.51 -8.59 -16.59
CA SER A 40 29.48 -8.24 -15.65
C SER A 40 29.30 -9.34 -14.58
N LYS A 41 29.06 -8.94 -13.32
CA LYS A 41 28.85 -9.88 -12.20
C LYS A 41 27.74 -10.89 -12.48
N LYS A 42 26.77 -10.52 -13.31
CA LYS A 42 25.70 -11.39 -13.81
C LYS A 42 26.24 -12.58 -14.62
N ILE A 43 27.04 -12.31 -15.64
CA ILE A 43 27.64 -13.35 -16.50
C ILE A 43 28.60 -14.20 -15.68
N TYR A 44 29.40 -13.55 -14.86
CA TYR A 44 30.35 -14.16 -13.95
C TYR A 44 29.71 -15.24 -13.07
N LEU A 45 28.71 -14.86 -12.23
CA LEU A 45 28.06 -15.81 -11.31
C LEU A 45 27.28 -16.90 -12.05
N LYS A 46 26.66 -16.58 -13.19
CA LYS A 46 25.99 -17.58 -14.04
C LYS A 46 26.98 -18.63 -14.57
N THR A 47 28.18 -18.20 -15.02
CA THR A 47 29.21 -19.08 -15.58
C THR A 47 29.77 -20.03 -14.51
N ILE A 48 29.95 -19.59 -13.30
CA ILE A 48 30.58 -20.39 -12.23
C ILE A 48 29.61 -21.14 -11.33
N LYS A 49 28.30 -21.01 -11.54
CA LYS A 49 27.25 -21.57 -10.66
C LYS A 49 27.46 -23.04 -10.32
N ASN A 50 27.89 -23.85 -11.27
CA ASN A 50 28.10 -25.29 -11.14
C ASN A 50 29.58 -25.68 -10.92
N ASN A 51 30.51 -24.72 -10.78
CA ASN A 51 31.94 -25.01 -10.64
C ASN A 51 32.47 -24.64 -9.26
N LYS A 52 32.34 -25.58 -8.32
CA LYS A 52 32.78 -25.43 -6.92
C LYS A 52 34.25 -25.05 -6.75
N ASN A 53 35.14 -25.57 -7.63
CA ASN A 53 36.57 -25.29 -7.57
C ASN A 53 36.83 -23.80 -7.89
N ILE A 54 36.27 -23.28 -8.98
CA ILE A 54 36.42 -21.87 -9.34
C ILE A 54 35.76 -20.97 -8.26
N GLN A 55 34.58 -21.36 -7.71
CA GLN A 55 33.94 -20.63 -6.60
C GLN A 55 34.89 -20.50 -5.40
N LYS A 56 35.51 -21.60 -4.98
CA LYS A 56 36.49 -21.61 -3.88
C LYS A 56 37.70 -20.71 -4.17
N ARG A 57 38.26 -20.81 -5.36
CA ARG A 57 39.45 -20.02 -5.81
C ARG A 57 39.15 -18.52 -5.88
N LEU A 58 37.94 -18.15 -6.20
CA LEU A 58 37.48 -16.73 -6.30
C LEU A 58 36.83 -16.24 -5.02
N ASN A 59 36.81 -17.05 -3.95
CA ASN A 59 36.16 -16.76 -2.67
C ASN A 59 34.68 -16.40 -2.83
N ILE A 60 33.96 -17.10 -3.72
CA ILE A 60 32.53 -16.93 -3.95
C ILE A 60 31.76 -17.86 -3.04
N ASN A 61 30.83 -17.31 -2.29
CA ASN A 61 30.01 -18.04 -1.33
C ASN A 61 28.50 -17.95 -1.68
N ILE A 62 27.68 -18.62 -0.85
CA ILE A 62 26.21 -18.64 -1.04
C ILE A 62 25.58 -17.25 -1.04
N ASN A 63 26.12 -16.30 -0.26
CA ASN A 63 25.58 -14.94 -0.16
C ASN A 63 25.77 -14.17 -1.48
N ASP A 64 26.84 -14.46 -2.24
CA ASP A 64 27.04 -13.84 -3.56
C ASP A 64 25.96 -14.30 -4.55
N PHE A 65 25.60 -15.59 -4.50
CA PHE A 65 24.50 -16.12 -5.32
C PHE A 65 23.12 -15.63 -4.83
N LYS A 66 22.94 -15.48 -3.52
CA LYS A 66 21.73 -14.87 -2.95
C LYS A 66 21.55 -13.44 -3.46
N LYS A 67 22.58 -12.59 -3.33
CA LYS A 67 22.58 -11.22 -3.88
C LYS A 67 22.35 -11.19 -5.39
N TYR A 68 22.91 -12.14 -6.12
CA TYR A 68 22.65 -12.26 -7.56
C TYR A 68 21.18 -12.55 -7.84
N SER A 69 20.59 -13.50 -7.12
CA SER A 69 19.17 -13.84 -7.25
C SER A 69 18.28 -12.65 -6.91
N GLU A 70 18.61 -11.90 -5.86
CA GLU A 70 17.88 -10.68 -5.43
C GLU A 70 17.88 -9.56 -6.48
N ILE A 71 18.82 -9.55 -7.39
CA ILE A 71 18.93 -8.53 -8.44
C ILE A 71 18.41 -9.02 -9.79
N TYR A 72 18.75 -10.26 -10.18
CA TYR A 72 18.63 -10.75 -11.55
C TYR A 72 17.61 -11.86 -11.77
N SER A 73 16.91 -12.33 -10.72
CA SER A 73 15.87 -13.32 -10.93
C SER A 73 14.65 -12.74 -11.64
N SER A 74 13.95 -13.59 -12.39
CA SER A 74 12.60 -13.27 -12.85
C SER A 74 11.61 -13.27 -11.69
N ILE A 75 10.52 -12.53 -11.85
CA ILE A 75 9.33 -12.60 -11.01
C ILE A 75 8.30 -13.46 -11.72
N GLU A 76 7.63 -14.35 -11.01
CA GLU A 76 6.61 -15.24 -11.54
C GLU A 76 5.28 -14.98 -10.86
N ILE A 77 4.26 -14.65 -11.65
CA ILE A 77 2.92 -14.28 -11.19
C ILE A 77 1.92 -15.21 -11.86
N GLU A 78 0.98 -15.70 -11.08
CA GLU A 78 -0.21 -16.43 -11.55
C GLU A 78 -1.44 -15.58 -11.25
N ILE A 79 -2.28 -15.39 -12.25
CA ILE A 79 -3.57 -14.68 -12.14
C ILE A 79 -4.69 -15.66 -12.46
N ILE A 80 -5.72 -15.66 -11.64
CA ILE A 80 -7.00 -16.31 -11.92
C ILE A 80 -7.97 -15.20 -12.31
N PRO A 81 -8.41 -15.15 -13.57
CA PRO A 81 -9.43 -14.21 -13.99
C PRO A 81 -10.83 -14.64 -13.51
N ILE A 82 -11.76 -13.70 -13.48
CA ILE A 82 -13.17 -14.02 -13.34
C ILE A 82 -13.61 -14.80 -14.59
N LYS A 83 -14.41 -15.84 -14.39
CA LYS A 83 -14.94 -16.63 -15.52
C LYS A 83 -15.66 -15.73 -16.52
N ASP A 84 -15.36 -15.90 -17.79
CA ASP A 84 -15.95 -15.19 -18.93
C ASP A 84 -15.75 -13.65 -18.89
N ALA A 85 -14.84 -13.16 -18.03
CA ALA A 85 -14.56 -11.73 -17.94
C ALA A 85 -13.73 -11.25 -19.13
N LEU A 86 -14.02 -10.03 -19.54
CA LEU A 86 -13.30 -9.31 -20.59
C LEU A 86 -12.55 -8.13 -20.01
N GLY A 87 -11.57 -7.65 -20.77
CA GLY A 87 -10.86 -6.45 -20.46
C GLY A 87 -9.40 -6.66 -20.02
N LYS A 88 -8.82 -5.61 -19.55
CA LYS A 88 -7.39 -5.56 -19.22
C LYS A 88 -7.07 -6.33 -17.95
N PHE A 89 -6.07 -7.21 -18.00
CA PHE A 89 -5.55 -7.96 -16.85
C PHE A 89 -4.15 -7.51 -16.39
N ILE A 90 -3.49 -6.66 -17.15
CA ILE A 90 -2.18 -6.09 -16.79
C ILE A 90 -1.91 -4.78 -17.55
N ASN A 91 -1.20 -3.86 -16.92
CA ASN A 91 -0.72 -2.64 -17.55
C ASN A 91 0.80 -2.73 -17.77
N ILE A 92 1.22 -2.82 -19.01
CA ILE A 92 2.64 -2.91 -19.37
C ILE A 92 3.02 -1.64 -20.14
N ARG A 93 4.02 -0.91 -19.62
CA ARG A 93 4.58 0.23 -20.35
C ARG A 93 5.26 -0.28 -21.62
N GLU A 94 5.07 0.41 -22.75
CA GLU A 94 5.56 -0.02 -24.05
C GLU A 94 7.07 -0.35 -24.05
N LYS A 95 7.88 0.48 -23.41
CA LYS A 95 9.33 0.26 -23.28
C LYS A 95 9.71 -1.00 -22.52
N ASP A 96 8.85 -1.50 -21.65
CA ASP A 96 9.11 -2.68 -20.80
C ASP A 96 8.49 -3.96 -21.37
N ARG A 97 7.67 -3.86 -22.44
CA ARG A 97 6.89 -4.99 -22.96
C ARG A 97 7.72 -6.22 -23.30
N LYS A 98 8.91 -6.06 -23.86
CA LYS A 98 9.83 -7.15 -24.21
C LYS A 98 10.35 -7.93 -22.99
N TYR A 99 10.13 -7.46 -21.78
CA TYR A 99 10.54 -8.08 -20.53
C TYR A 99 9.39 -8.79 -19.81
N PHE A 100 8.20 -8.85 -20.43
CA PHE A 100 7.02 -9.55 -19.93
C PHE A 100 6.69 -10.72 -20.83
N HIS A 101 6.66 -11.92 -20.26
CA HIS A 101 6.31 -13.15 -20.95
C HIS A 101 5.00 -13.66 -20.36
N ILE A 102 3.95 -13.74 -21.18
CA ILE A 102 2.59 -14.05 -20.77
C ILE A 102 2.14 -15.33 -21.42
N PHE A 103 1.53 -16.22 -20.63
CA PHE A 103 1.05 -17.53 -21.09
C PHE A 103 -0.34 -17.78 -20.51
N PHE A 104 -1.25 -18.34 -21.31
CA PHE A 104 -2.59 -18.73 -20.87
C PHE A 104 -2.64 -20.24 -20.65
N ASN A 105 -3.42 -20.64 -19.61
CA ASN A 105 -3.75 -22.05 -19.32
C ASN A 105 -2.53 -22.98 -19.27
N ASP A 106 -1.38 -22.52 -18.70
CA ASP A 106 -0.12 -23.23 -18.59
C ASP A 106 0.55 -23.62 -19.94
N ASN A 107 0.04 -23.12 -21.08
CA ASN A 107 0.63 -23.35 -22.38
C ASN A 107 1.87 -22.45 -22.58
N LYS A 108 3.05 -22.97 -22.22
CA LYS A 108 4.33 -22.27 -22.35
C LYS A 108 4.88 -22.20 -23.78
N GLU A 109 4.27 -22.88 -24.73
CA GLU A 109 4.73 -22.86 -26.14
C GLU A 109 4.19 -21.63 -26.89
N LYS A 110 3.05 -21.07 -26.44
CA LYS A 110 2.39 -19.91 -27.07
C LYS A 110 2.47 -18.69 -26.17
N GLU A 111 3.44 -17.81 -26.39
CA GLU A 111 3.55 -16.53 -25.69
C GLU A 111 2.47 -15.54 -26.20
N ILE A 112 1.73 -14.94 -25.29
CA ILE A 112 0.65 -14.00 -25.58
C ILE A 112 1.18 -12.57 -25.56
N LYS A 113 0.83 -11.81 -26.60
CA LYS A 113 1.20 -10.37 -26.68
C LYS A 113 0.09 -9.44 -26.22
N SER A 114 -1.14 -9.93 -26.04
CA SER A 114 -2.25 -9.13 -25.50
C SER A 114 -2.09 -8.89 -24.00
N ALA A 115 -2.57 -7.74 -23.54
CA ALA A 115 -2.78 -7.41 -22.14
C ALA A 115 -4.27 -7.45 -21.75
N ASN A 116 -5.12 -7.90 -22.68
CA ASN A 116 -6.57 -7.95 -22.53
C ASN A 116 -7.09 -9.38 -22.75
N LEU A 117 -8.11 -9.74 -21.97
CA LEU A 117 -8.94 -10.92 -22.19
C LEU A 117 -10.00 -10.60 -23.26
N ASN A 118 -10.17 -11.52 -24.18
CA ASN A 118 -11.15 -11.47 -25.29
C ASN A 118 -11.99 -12.73 -25.28
N ASN A 119 -13.16 -12.73 -25.95
CA ASN A 119 -14.10 -13.87 -26.01
C ASN A 119 -13.62 -15.08 -26.85
N THR A 120 -12.39 -15.14 -27.28
CA THR A 120 -11.94 -16.13 -28.26
C THR A 120 -11.51 -17.47 -27.66
N GLU A 121 -11.15 -17.50 -26.36
CA GLU A 121 -10.67 -18.71 -25.68
C GLU A 121 -11.17 -18.70 -24.22
N GLU A 122 -11.51 -19.86 -23.66
CA GLU A 122 -11.75 -19.99 -22.21
C GLU A 122 -10.42 -19.91 -21.47
N ILE A 123 -10.23 -18.84 -20.69
CA ILE A 123 -8.99 -18.59 -19.95
C ILE A 123 -9.27 -18.77 -18.47
N SER A 124 -8.74 -19.85 -17.90
CA SER A 124 -8.84 -20.16 -16.47
C SER A 124 -7.64 -19.67 -15.66
N LYS A 125 -6.50 -19.41 -16.35
CA LYS A 125 -5.24 -19.05 -15.70
C LYS A 125 -4.36 -18.21 -16.63
N ILE A 126 -3.66 -17.23 -16.05
CA ILE A 126 -2.66 -16.41 -16.73
C ILE A 126 -1.35 -16.50 -15.96
N ASN A 127 -0.29 -16.95 -16.60
CA ASN A 127 1.05 -16.97 -16.04
C ASN A 127 1.88 -15.83 -16.64
N ILE A 128 2.53 -15.05 -15.79
CA ILE A 128 3.36 -13.91 -16.19
C ILE A 128 4.75 -14.09 -15.61
N ILE A 129 5.75 -13.99 -16.47
CA ILE A 129 7.16 -13.96 -16.06
C ILE A 129 7.70 -12.56 -16.39
N ILE A 130 8.27 -11.90 -15.38
CA ILE A 130 8.82 -10.55 -15.52
C ILE A 130 10.34 -10.60 -15.34
N ASP A 131 11.05 -10.14 -16.34
CA ASP A 131 12.49 -10.10 -16.33
C ASP A 131 13.06 -9.03 -15.39
N TYR A 132 14.34 -9.21 -15.01
CA TYR A 132 15.03 -8.37 -14.03
C TYR A 132 15.19 -6.89 -14.42
N GLN A 133 14.99 -6.53 -15.69
CA GLN A 133 15.11 -5.16 -16.18
C GLN A 133 13.98 -4.25 -15.70
N VAL A 134 12.82 -4.82 -15.39
CA VAL A 134 11.69 -4.07 -14.82
C VAL A 134 12.00 -3.70 -13.38
N LYS A 135 11.94 -2.42 -13.02
CA LYS A 135 12.30 -1.88 -11.69
C LYS A 135 11.17 -1.14 -10.99
N SER A 136 10.02 -1.03 -11.62
CA SER A 136 8.83 -0.37 -11.07
C SER A 136 7.59 -1.17 -11.40
N PHE A 137 6.70 -1.30 -10.42
CA PHE A 137 5.38 -1.91 -10.55
C PHE A 137 4.25 -0.88 -10.46
N GLU A 138 4.61 0.39 -10.66
CA GLU A 138 3.65 1.47 -10.74
C GLU A 138 2.53 1.13 -11.72
N ASN A 139 1.28 1.18 -11.25
CA ASN A 139 0.06 0.88 -12.02
C ASN A 139 -0.04 -0.54 -12.60
N LEU A 140 0.81 -1.51 -12.24
CA LEU A 140 0.94 -2.79 -12.97
C LEU A 140 -0.40 -3.51 -13.19
N PHE A 141 -1.30 -3.51 -12.20
CA PHE A 141 -2.64 -4.10 -12.27
C PHE A 141 -3.76 -3.09 -12.08
N SER A 142 -3.46 -1.80 -12.10
CA SER A 142 -4.45 -0.74 -11.88
C SER A 142 -5.62 -0.86 -12.86
N TYR A 143 -6.87 -0.77 -12.34
CA TYR A 143 -8.11 -0.94 -13.08
C TYR A 143 -8.31 -2.31 -13.76
N CYS A 144 -7.58 -3.34 -13.36
CA CYS A 144 -7.74 -4.69 -13.88
C CYS A 144 -8.91 -5.40 -13.19
N LYS A 145 -10.14 -5.02 -13.56
CA LYS A 145 -11.40 -5.50 -12.94
C LYS A 145 -11.77 -6.94 -13.29
N CYS A 146 -11.09 -7.57 -14.26
CA CYS A 146 -11.32 -8.96 -14.64
C CYS A 146 -10.56 -9.97 -13.78
N ILE A 147 -9.81 -9.52 -12.78
CA ILE A 147 -8.97 -10.39 -11.94
C ILE A 147 -9.73 -10.78 -10.67
N GLU A 148 -9.83 -12.07 -10.39
CA GLU A 148 -10.36 -12.61 -9.14
C GLU A 148 -9.26 -12.87 -8.11
N SER A 149 -8.11 -13.42 -8.55
CA SER A 149 -6.99 -13.75 -7.65
C SER A 149 -5.63 -13.53 -8.29
N ILE A 150 -4.64 -13.11 -7.48
CA ILE A 150 -3.23 -12.93 -7.87
C ILE A 150 -2.33 -13.67 -6.90
N PHE A 151 -1.36 -14.44 -7.44
CA PHE A 151 -0.37 -15.19 -6.66
C PHE A 151 1.04 -14.89 -7.15
N PHE A 152 1.87 -14.29 -6.30
CA PHE A 152 3.29 -14.12 -6.57
C PHE A 152 4.04 -15.41 -6.22
N LYS A 153 4.22 -16.29 -7.20
CA LYS A 153 4.88 -17.59 -7.02
C LYS A 153 6.37 -17.44 -6.69
N LYS A 154 7.00 -16.39 -7.25
CA LYS A 154 8.40 -16.07 -7.02
C LYS A 154 8.63 -14.58 -7.09
N PHE A 155 9.10 -14.00 -5.99
CA PHE A 155 9.46 -12.59 -5.90
C PHE A 155 10.56 -12.36 -4.86
N CYS A 156 11.81 -12.57 -5.22
CA CYS A 156 12.96 -12.37 -4.34
C CYS A 156 13.82 -11.14 -4.71
N ARG A 157 13.37 -10.32 -5.66
CA ARG A 157 14.12 -9.16 -6.13
C ARG A 157 14.00 -7.97 -5.20
N ILE A 158 15.12 -7.27 -5.01
CA ILE A 158 15.21 -6.06 -4.18
C ILE A 158 15.33 -4.77 -5.01
N ASN A 159 15.34 -4.86 -6.34
CA ASN A 159 15.53 -3.69 -7.22
C ASN A 159 14.23 -3.06 -7.72
N ILE A 160 13.10 -3.41 -7.11
CA ILE A 160 11.82 -2.70 -7.28
C ILE A 160 11.78 -1.60 -6.21
N ASN A 161 11.45 -0.37 -6.61
CA ASN A 161 11.43 0.78 -5.72
C ASN A 161 10.10 1.54 -5.68
N ASN A 162 9.20 1.25 -6.61
CA ASN A 162 7.89 1.90 -6.69
C ASN A 162 6.79 0.86 -6.92
N MET A 163 5.78 0.84 -6.03
CA MET A 163 4.58 0.01 -6.10
C MET A 163 3.30 0.84 -6.02
N SER A 164 3.40 2.17 -6.28
CA SER A 164 2.24 3.04 -6.26
C SER A 164 1.18 2.57 -7.27
N TYR A 165 -0.08 2.62 -6.87
CA TYR A 165 -1.24 2.21 -7.68
C TYR A 165 -1.22 0.75 -8.16
N MET A 166 -0.35 -0.11 -7.62
CA MET A 166 -0.09 -1.42 -8.22
C MET A 166 -1.36 -2.26 -8.41
N PHE A 167 -2.30 -2.23 -7.47
CA PHE A 167 -3.58 -2.93 -7.52
C PHE A 167 -4.78 -1.97 -7.43
N SER A 168 -4.55 -0.67 -7.66
CA SER A 168 -5.60 0.35 -7.54
C SER A 168 -6.78 0.01 -8.47
N GLU A 169 -8.01 0.13 -7.94
CA GLU A 169 -9.26 -0.18 -8.65
C GLU A 169 -9.39 -1.63 -9.17
N CYS A 170 -8.66 -2.58 -8.58
CA CYS A 170 -8.91 -4.01 -8.77
C CYS A 170 -10.16 -4.43 -7.99
N SER A 171 -11.32 -3.88 -8.34
CA SER A 171 -12.54 -3.99 -7.54
C SER A 171 -13.09 -5.42 -7.39
N SER A 172 -12.72 -6.32 -8.26
CA SER A 172 -13.12 -7.74 -8.22
C SER A 172 -12.10 -8.66 -7.57
N LEU A 173 -10.94 -8.14 -7.16
CA LEU A 173 -9.87 -8.92 -6.53
C LEU A 173 -10.33 -9.42 -5.16
N LYS A 174 -10.48 -10.75 -5.02
CA LYS A 174 -10.90 -11.42 -3.77
C LYS A 174 -9.73 -11.99 -2.98
N LYS A 175 -8.68 -12.43 -3.67
CA LYS A 175 -7.52 -13.08 -3.05
C LYS A 175 -6.22 -12.59 -3.64
N ILE A 176 -5.25 -12.31 -2.77
CA ILE A 176 -3.90 -11.96 -3.17
C ILE A 176 -2.89 -12.67 -2.26
N ASN A 177 -1.88 -13.31 -2.85
CA ASN A 177 -0.79 -13.92 -2.08
C ASN A 177 0.50 -13.11 -2.28
N LEU A 178 0.93 -12.45 -1.23
CA LEU A 178 2.13 -11.60 -1.17
C LEU A 178 3.24 -12.21 -0.29
N THR A 179 3.15 -13.49 0.11
CA THR A 179 4.09 -14.12 1.07
C THR A 179 5.54 -14.11 0.59
N ASN A 180 5.77 -14.05 -0.72
CA ASN A 180 7.11 -13.95 -1.31
C ASN A 180 7.51 -12.52 -1.68
N PHE A 181 6.71 -11.52 -1.30
CA PHE A 181 6.95 -10.14 -1.68
C PHE A 181 8.16 -9.57 -0.92
N ASN A 182 9.05 -8.91 -1.63
CA ASN A 182 10.14 -8.17 -1.03
C ASN A 182 9.90 -6.67 -1.22
N THR A 183 9.79 -5.94 -0.12
CA THR A 183 9.52 -4.50 -0.10
C THR A 183 10.67 -3.67 0.47
N ASP A 184 11.86 -4.28 0.70
CA ASP A 184 12.99 -3.64 1.38
C ASP A 184 13.44 -2.29 0.79
N ASN A 185 13.26 -2.09 -0.51
CA ASN A 185 13.68 -0.87 -1.21
C ASN A 185 12.52 -0.04 -1.77
N ILE A 186 11.29 -0.31 -1.33
CA ILE A 186 10.13 0.47 -1.75
C ILE A 186 10.09 1.79 -0.99
N SER A 187 9.93 2.89 -1.72
CA SER A 187 9.75 4.23 -1.16
C SER A 187 8.33 4.79 -1.39
N ASP A 188 7.57 4.22 -2.32
CA ASP A 188 6.24 4.71 -2.68
C ASP A 188 5.23 3.56 -2.77
N MET A 189 4.24 3.58 -1.85
CA MET A 189 3.12 2.63 -1.75
C MET A 189 1.75 3.35 -1.84
N ARG A 190 1.72 4.62 -2.31
CA ARG A 190 0.44 5.34 -2.43
C ARG A 190 -0.53 4.57 -3.32
N GLU A 191 -1.79 4.55 -2.89
CA GLU A 191 -2.91 3.91 -3.59
C GLU A 191 -2.69 2.45 -3.98
N MET A 192 -1.74 1.74 -3.31
CA MET A 192 -1.35 0.38 -3.72
C MET A 192 -2.54 -0.58 -3.79
N PHE A 193 -3.50 -0.46 -2.88
CA PHE A 193 -4.71 -1.29 -2.81
C PHE A 193 -6.01 -0.46 -2.89
N SER A 194 -5.93 0.82 -3.24
CA SER A 194 -7.10 1.69 -3.33
C SER A 194 -8.15 1.09 -4.26
N GLY A 195 -9.42 1.06 -3.82
CA GLY A 195 -10.52 0.50 -4.61
C GLY A 195 -10.54 -1.02 -4.75
N CYS A 196 -9.74 -1.78 -4.00
CA CYS A 196 -9.83 -3.24 -3.90
C CYS A 196 -11.07 -3.65 -3.09
N SER A 197 -12.26 -3.29 -3.56
CA SER A 197 -13.51 -3.33 -2.80
C SER A 197 -14.04 -4.74 -2.49
N SER A 198 -13.54 -5.78 -3.15
CA SER A 198 -13.91 -7.19 -2.88
C SER A 198 -12.93 -7.93 -1.96
N LEU A 199 -11.82 -7.29 -1.58
CA LEU A 199 -10.78 -7.91 -0.77
C LEU A 199 -11.21 -7.92 0.71
N LYS A 200 -11.39 -9.11 1.30
CA LYS A 200 -11.86 -9.27 2.69
C LYS A 200 -10.72 -9.34 3.70
N GLU A 201 -9.60 -9.87 3.30
CA GLU A 201 -8.41 -10.01 4.13
C GLU A 201 -7.15 -9.72 3.31
N LEU A 202 -6.13 -9.21 3.97
CA LEU A 202 -4.86 -8.88 3.35
C LEU A 202 -3.72 -9.18 4.31
N ASN A 203 -2.85 -10.12 3.93
CA ASN A 203 -1.68 -10.48 4.72
C ASN A 203 -0.46 -9.69 4.24
N LEU A 204 0.02 -8.77 5.07
CA LEU A 204 1.18 -7.91 4.83
C LEU A 204 2.33 -8.20 5.82
N SER A 205 2.30 -9.33 6.51
CA SER A 205 3.25 -9.67 7.60
C SER A 205 4.73 -9.68 7.19
N ASN A 206 5.02 -9.79 5.90
CA ASN A 206 6.39 -9.75 5.37
C ASN A 206 6.79 -8.39 4.76
N PHE A 207 5.89 -7.38 4.82
CA PHE A 207 6.23 -6.05 4.31
C PHE A 207 7.23 -5.36 5.24
N ASN A 208 8.33 -4.88 4.66
CA ASN A 208 9.27 -3.97 5.30
C ASN A 208 9.00 -2.56 4.77
N THR A 209 8.48 -1.70 5.63
CA THR A 209 8.06 -0.35 5.24
C THR A 209 9.01 0.76 5.69
N LYS A 210 10.17 0.40 6.29
CA LYS A 210 11.12 1.38 6.87
C LYS A 210 11.63 2.45 5.88
N ASN A 211 11.61 2.17 4.57
CA ASN A 211 12.05 3.09 3.52
C ASN A 211 10.88 3.80 2.82
N VAL A 212 9.64 3.53 3.25
CA VAL A 212 8.45 4.10 2.60
C VAL A 212 8.22 5.52 3.09
N GLU A 213 8.05 6.44 2.14
CA GLU A 213 7.76 7.85 2.37
C GLU A 213 6.29 8.20 2.14
N ARG A 214 5.59 7.46 1.27
CA ARG A 214 4.21 7.76 0.85
C ARG A 214 3.31 6.55 0.99
N MET A 215 2.25 6.70 1.79
CA MET A 215 1.19 5.71 2.03
C MET A 215 -0.22 6.30 1.87
N ASN A 216 -0.32 7.52 1.27
CA ASN A 216 -1.62 8.14 1.07
C ASN A 216 -2.52 7.25 0.22
N HIS A 217 -3.80 7.16 0.61
CA HIS A 217 -4.85 6.35 -0.04
C HIS A 217 -4.52 4.84 -0.16
N MET A 218 -3.56 4.31 0.61
CA MET A 218 -3.05 2.94 0.40
C MET A 218 -4.16 1.88 0.45
N PHE A 219 -5.15 2.03 1.32
CA PHE A 219 -6.30 1.13 1.49
C PHE A 219 -7.63 1.84 1.24
N GLU A 220 -7.61 3.01 0.62
CA GLU A 220 -8.84 3.76 0.34
C GLU A 220 -9.86 2.89 -0.40
N ARG A 221 -11.12 2.93 0.03
CA ARG A 221 -12.23 2.16 -0.55
C ARG A 221 -12.02 0.63 -0.59
N CYS A 222 -11.20 0.07 0.29
CA CYS A 222 -11.18 -1.36 0.57
C CYS A 222 -12.42 -1.73 1.40
N SER A 223 -13.61 -1.56 0.81
CA SER A 223 -14.88 -1.56 1.52
C SER A 223 -15.29 -2.92 2.11
N SER A 224 -14.76 -4.03 1.62
CA SER A 224 -14.98 -5.38 2.16
C SER A 224 -13.91 -5.83 3.15
N LEU A 225 -12.85 -5.04 3.38
CA LEU A 225 -11.75 -5.42 4.26
C LEU A 225 -12.23 -5.41 5.73
N GLU A 226 -12.26 -6.60 6.35
CA GLU A 226 -12.81 -6.78 7.69
C GLU A 226 -11.75 -6.64 8.78
N LYS A 227 -10.51 -7.02 8.48
CA LYS A 227 -9.35 -6.90 9.38
C LYS A 227 -8.05 -6.77 8.61
N ILE A 228 -7.07 -6.13 9.22
CA ILE A 228 -5.71 -6.00 8.68
C ILE A 228 -4.70 -5.99 9.83
N ASP A 229 -3.60 -6.71 9.68
CA ASP A 229 -2.47 -6.68 10.61
C ASP A 229 -1.36 -5.79 10.04
N LEU A 230 -1.07 -4.70 10.74
CA LEU A 230 -0.05 -3.71 10.40
C LEU A 230 1.04 -3.63 11.48
N SER A 231 1.12 -4.62 12.38
CA SER A 231 2.05 -4.62 13.52
C SER A 231 3.54 -4.54 13.12
N ASN A 232 3.88 -4.96 11.89
CA ASN A 232 5.23 -4.89 11.33
C ASN A 232 5.53 -3.59 10.55
N PHE A 233 4.55 -2.67 10.42
CA PHE A 233 4.76 -1.43 9.68
C PHE A 233 5.63 -0.45 10.46
N ASP A 234 6.75 -0.06 9.90
CA ASP A 234 7.57 1.07 10.35
C ASP A 234 7.21 2.31 9.52
N THR A 235 6.61 3.29 10.16
CA THR A 235 6.14 4.52 9.50
C THR A 235 7.01 5.74 9.83
N ASN A 236 8.20 5.55 10.41
CA ASN A 236 9.09 6.64 10.84
C ASN A 236 9.50 7.60 9.72
N ASN A 237 9.56 7.14 8.48
CA ASN A 237 9.92 7.93 7.31
C ASN A 237 8.72 8.41 6.48
N VAL A 238 7.50 8.02 6.87
CA VAL A 238 6.30 8.41 6.12
C VAL A 238 5.98 9.88 6.34
N ILE A 239 5.76 10.60 5.24
CA ILE A 239 5.44 12.03 5.23
C ILE A 239 3.99 12.31 4.78
N ASN A 240 3.30 11.32 4.20
CA ASN A 240 1.93 11.48 3.70
C ASN A 240 1.09 10.22 3.97
N MET A 241 0.01 10.37 4.76
CA MET A 241 -0.98 9.34 5.09
C MET A 241 -2.42 9.81 4.80
N LEU A 242 -2.57 10.82 3.93
CA LEU A 242 -3.87 11.34 3.48
C LEU A 242 -4.79 10.18 3.09
N GLU A 243 -5.98 10.13 3.67
CA GLU A 243 -7.06 9.19 3.32
C GLU A 243 -6.66 7.70 3.30
N MET A 244 -5.65 7.30 4.12
CA MET A 244 -5.05 5.95 4.05
C MET A 244 -6.08 4.82 4.21
N PHE A 245 -7.10 4.98 5.05
CA PHE A 245 -8.19 4.02 5.30
C PHE A 245 -9.58 4.56 4.93
N ASN A 246 -9.64 5.62 4.12
CA ASN A 246 -10.90 6.25 3.72
C ASN A 246 -11.84 5.19 3.11
N LYS A 247 -13.07 5.12 3.65
CA LYS A 247 -14.14 4.18 3.22
C LYS A 247 -13.77 2.69 3.34
N CYS A 248 -12.92 2.31 4.28
CA CYS A 248 -12.78 0.92 4.73
C CYS A 248 -14.00 0.54 5.59
N SER A 249 -15.19 0.50 4.97
CA SER A 249 -16.47 0.47 5.66
C SER A 249 -16.77 -0.82 6.43
N SER A 250 -16.10 -1.93 6.13
CA SER A 250 -16.24 -3.21 6.85
C SER A 250 -15.21 -3.43 7.96
N LEU A 251 -14.21 -2.54 8.08
CA LEU A 251 -13.14 -2.67 9.07
C LEU A 251 -13.72 -2.44 10.49
N LYS A 252 -13.58 -3.44 11.38
CA LYS A 252 -14.19 -3.43 12.71
C LYS A 252 -13.26 -2.92 13.79
N GLU A 253 -11.99 -3.27 13.70
CA GLU A 253 -10.93 -2.90 14.64
C GLU A 253 -9.67 -2.55 13.89
N LEU A 254 -8.86 -1.63 14.42
CA LEU A 254 -7.60 -1.23 13.82
C LEU A 254 -6.59 -0.89 14.92
N ASP A 255 -5.51 -1.65 14.99
CA ASP A 255 -4.36 -1.33 15.83
C ASP A 255 -3.24 -0.71 14.99
N ILE A 256 -2.97 0.55 15.23
CA ILE A 256 -1.86 1.32 14.66
C ILE A 256 -1.02 1.98 15.75
N SER A 257 -0.97 1.35 16.93
CA SER A 257 -0.17 1.81 18.07
C SER A 257 1.35 1.89 17.76
N ASN A 258 1.81 1.15 16.74
CA ASN A 258 3.19 1.20 16.24
C ASN A 258 3.44 2.34 15.23
N PHE A 259 2.38 3.06 14.77
CA PHE A 259 2.58 4.12 13.77
C PHE A 259 3.23 5.36 14.39
N SER A 260 4.32 5.78 13.77
CA SER A 260 4.95 7.08 14.02
C SER A 260 4.51 8.06 12.94
N ILE A 261 3.81 9.12 13.33
CA ILE A 261 3.36 10.17 12.41
C ILE A 261 4.13 11.49 12.60
N LYS A 262 5.31 11.43 13.25
CA LYS A 262 6.13 12.60 13.58
C LYS A 262 6.49 13.48 12.37
N ASN A 263 6.43 12.96 11.16
CA ASN A 263 6.72 13.67 9.90
C ASN A 263 5.48 13.97 9.06
N VAL A 264 4.28 13.52 9.50
CA VAL A 264 3.03 13.70 8.75
C VAL A 264 2.38 15.03 9.13
N ASN A 265 2.08 15.87 8.15
CA ASN A 265 1.40 17.15 8.34
C ASN A 265 -0.08 17.12 7.95
N ASN A 266 -0.51 16.18 7.12
CA ASN A 266 -1.88 16.08 6.62
C ASN A 266 -2.49 14.72 6.96
N LEU A 267 -3.52 14.73 7.82
CA LEU A 267 -4.29 13.56 8.28
C LEU A 267 -5.75 13.60 7.78
N ARG A 268 -6.02 14.46 6.76
CA ARG A 268 -7.36 14.60 6.20
C ARG A 268 -7.93 13.23 5.84
N GLY A 269 -9.17 12.99 6.30
CA GLY A 269 -9.95 11.82 5.94
C GLY A 269 -9.30 10.46 6.21
N MET A 270 -8.28 10.37 7.08
CA MET A 270 -7.50 9.13 7.25
C MET A 270 -8.39 7.92 7.57
N PHE A 271 -9.48 8.12 8.33
CA PHE A 271 -10.45 7.09 8.69
C PHE A 271 -11.88 7.43 8.24
N HIS A 272 -12.05 8.42 7.34
CA HIS A 272 -13.36 8.83 6.85
C HIS A 272 -14.15 7.64 6.30
N GLY A 273 -15.40 7.46 6.73
CA GLY A 273 -16.29 6.41 6.25
C GLY A 273 -15.94 5.00 6.71
N CYS A 274 -15.06 4.83 7.73
CA CYS A 274 -14.85 3.55 8.40
C CYS A 274 -16.07 3.22 9.29
N SER A 275 -17.23 2.98 8.66
CA SER A 275 -18.53 2.95 9.32
C SER A 275 -18.75 1.77 10.29
N SER A 276 -18.01 0.68 10.13
CA SER A 276 -18.03 -0.49 11.03
C SER A 276 -16.99 -0.43 12.15
N LEU A 277 -16.09 0.58 12.14
CA LEU A 277 -14.99 0.67 13.09
C LEU A 277 -15.52 0.98 14.49
N ASN A 278 -15.38 0.03 15.43
CA ASN A 278 -15.77 0.16 16.83
C ASN A 278 -14.62 0.42 17.75
N GLU A 279 -13.41 -0.01 17.37
CA GLU A 279 -12.21 0.12 18.18
C GLU A 279 -11.03 0.56 17.30
N ILE A 280 -10.28 1.53 17.80
CA ILE A 280 -9.04 1.99 17.18
C ILE A 280 -8.01 2.28 18.27
N ASN A 281 -6.81 1.68 18.13
CA ASN A 281 -5.70 1.93 19.06
C ASN A 281 -4.76 2.99 18.48
N LEU A 282 -4.76 4.18 19.10
CA LEU A 282 -3.97 5.35 18.74
C LEU A 282 -2.92 5.70 19.82
N SER A 283 -2.52 4.75 20.66
CA SER A 283 -1.74 5.03 21.88
C SER A 283 -0.37 5.73 21.63
N ASN A 284 0.22 5.60 20.46
CA ASN A 284 1.45 6.29 20.09
C ASN A 284 1.28 7.34 18.95
N PHE A 285 0.01 7.67 18.64
CA PHE A 285 -0.33 8.53 17.50
C PHE A 285 -0.22 10.01 17.86
N SER A 286 0.99 10.56 17.87
CA SER A 286 1.25 11.96 18.24
C SER A 286 1.19 12.91 17.05
N THR A 287 0.22 13.85 17.07
CA THR A 287 -0.12 14.72 15.94
C THR A 287 0.64 16.05 15.88
N ASN A 288 1.83 16.12 16.49
CA ASN A 288 2.59 17.37 16.69
C ASN A 288 2.82 18.22 15.43
N LYS A 289 2.89 17.63 14.24
CA LYS A 289 3.07 18.35 12.97
C LYS A 289 1.82 18.47 12.12
N ALA A 290 0.73 17.81 12.53
CA ALA A 290 -0.48 17.80 11.75
C ALA A 290 -1.16 19.17 11.78
N ASN A 291 -1.30 19.80 10.61
CA ASN A 291 -2.05 21.03 10.45
C ASN A 291 -3.46 20.79 9.93
N ASN A 292 -3.68 19.74 9.16
CA ASN A 292 -4.99 19.41 8.59
C ASN A 292 -5.50 18.07 9.13
N MET A 293 -6.60 18.12 9.91
CA MET A 293 -7.33 16.99 10.45
C MET A 293 -8.79 16.95 9.95
N ASN A 294 -9.08 17.65 8.83
CA ASN A 294 -10.40 17.67 8.21
C ASN A 294 -10.89 16.25 7.95
N GLU A 295 -12.15 15.97 8.33
CA GLU A 295 -12.82 14.67 8.10
C GLU A 295 -12.11 13.43 8.69
N MET A 296 -11.11 13.57 9.59
CA MET A 296 -10.25 12.46 10.00
C MET A 296 -11.02 11.23 10.48
N PHE A 297 -12.11 11.40 11.24
CA PHE A 297 -13.00 10.34 11.73
C PHE A 297 -14.45 10.50 11.23
N SER A 298 -14.65 11.29 10.17
CA SER A 298 -16.00 11.52 9.64
C SER A 298 -16.64 10.20 9.22
N ASP A 299 -17.92 10.03 9.55
CA ASP A 299 -18.73 8.84 9.26
C ASP A 299 -18.20 7.52 9.87
N CYS A 300 -17.38 7.59 10.94
CA CYS A 300 -17.09 6.45 11.80
C CYS A 300 -18.30 6.14 12.70
N SER A 301 -19.41 5.73 12.09
CA SER A 301 -20.74 5.68 12.74
C SER A 301 -20.86 4.63 13.84
N SER A 302 -20.03 3.59 13.85
CA SER A 302 -20.00 2.54 14.89
C SER A 302 -19.07 2.85 16.06
N LEU A 303 -18.24 3.89 15.95
CA LEU A 303 -17.25 4.24 16.98
C LEU A 303 -17.94 4.73 18.24
N LYS A 304 -17.75 4.00 19.35
CA LYS A 304 -18.42 4.28 20.65
C LYS A 304 -17.59 5.16 21.56
N GLU A 305 -16.28 4.96 21.49
CA GLU A 305 -15.29 5.69 22.27
C GLU A 305 -13.98 5.81 21.47
N ILE A 306 -13.17 6.79 21.79
CA ILE A 306 -11.87 7.02 21.18
C ILE A 306 -10.95 7.70 22.20
N ASP A 307 -9.74 7.19 22.34
CA ASP A 307 -8.69 7.84 23.14
C ASP A 307 -7.83 8.73 22.26
N LEU A 308 -7.88 10.04 22.51
CA LEU A 308 -7.12 11.07 21.82
C LEU A 308 -6.11 11.76 22.76
N SER A 309 -5.78 11.13 23.89
CA SER A 309 -4.90 11.72 24.91
C SER A 309 -3.50 12.10 24.38
N ASN A 310 -3.03 11.42 23.36
CA ASN A 310 -1.75 11.69 22.71
C ASN A 310 -1.79 12.69 21.53
N PHE A 311 -3.00 13.21 21.22
CA PHE A 311 -3.13 14.21 20.16
C PHE A 311 -2.62 15.56 20.66
N ASN A 312 -1.79 16.20 19.85
CA ASN A 312 -1.40 17.59 19.96
C ASN A 312 -1.98 18.36 18.78
N THR A 313 -2.70 19.43 19.06
CA THR A 313 -3.39 20.22 18.04
C THR A 313 -2.84 21.65 17.90
N ASP A 314 -1.67 21.94 18.50
CA ASP A 314 -1.07 23.29 18.49
C ASP A 314 -0.81 23.83 17.05
N ASN A 315 -0.57 22.94 16.11
CA ASN A 315 -0.30 23.29 14.70
C ASN A 315 -1.55 23.14 13.80
N ALA A 316 -2.68 22.69 14.34
CA ALA A 316 -3.88 22.46 13.51
C ALA A 316 -4.56 23.79 13.13
N ASP A 317 -4.82 23.96 11.84
CA ASP A 317 -5.59 25.07 11.27
C ASP A 317 -6.97 24.64 10.78
N ASN A 318 -7.14 23.35 10.45
CA ASN A 318 -8.40 22.80 9.93
C ASN A 318 -8.80 21.50 10.64
N MET A 319 -9.93 21.56 11.35
CA MET A 319 -10.60 20.44 12.02
C MET A 319 -12.06 20.26 11.54
N SER A 320 -12.39 20.83 10.35
CA SER A 320 -13.76 20.75 9.84
C SER A 320 -14.18 19.29 9.65
N TYR A 321 -15.40 18.97 10.03
CA TYR A 321 -16.01 17.63 9.92
C TYR A 321 -15.24 16.49 10.62
N MET A 322 -14.27 16.78 11.51
CA MET A 322 -13.37 15.77 12.09
C MET A 322 -14.09 14.57 12.69
N PHE A 323 -15.24 14.77 13.36
CA PHE A 323 -16.09 13.73 13.95
C PHE A 323 -17.50 13.71 13.37
N SER A 324 -17.72 14.35 12.22
CA SER A 324 -19.04 14.37 11.58
C SER A 324 -19.55 12.94 11.37
N GLY A 325 -20.83 12.68 11.66
CA GLY A 325 -21.43 11.35 11.45
C GLY A 325 -20.99 10.26 12.45
N CYS A 326 -20.18 10.57 13.47
CA CYS A 326 -19.87 9.65 14.57
C CYS A 326 -21.11 9.43 15.46
N SER A 327 -22.14 8.79 14.90
CA SER A 327 -23.47 8.72 15.50
C SER A 327 -23.57 7.86 16.75
N SER A 328 -22.65 6.91 16.97
CA SER A 328 -22.58 6.05 18.15
C SER A 328 -21.72 6.61 19.29
N LEU A 329 -20.96 7.68 19.03
CA LEU A 329 -20.03 8.26 20.00
C LEU A 329 -20.80 8.97 21.11
N LYS A 330 -20.66 8.50 22.38
CA LYS A 330 -21.42 9.02 23.53
C LYS A 330 -20.65 10.06 24.31
N LYS A 331 -19.33 9.85 24.45
CA LYS A 331 -18.43 10.71 25.22
C LYS A 331 -17.20 11.02 24.41
N LEU A 332 -16.67 12.24 24.54
CA LEU A 332 -15.46 12.65 23.86
C LEU A 332 -14.65 13.57 24.77
N ASN A 333 -13.41 13.18 25.07
CA ASN A 333 -12.49 13.99 25.83
C ASN A 333 -11.50 14.69 24.87
N LEU A 334 -11.64 16.01 24.78
CA LEU A 334 -10.77 16.90 23.99
C LEU A 334 -10.06 17.92 24.92
N SER A 335 -9.84 17.56 26.18
CA SER A 335 -9.20 18.46 27.16
C SER A 335 -7.78 18.86 26.82
N ASN A 336 -7.10 18.09 25.94
CA ASN A 336 -5.78 18.37 25.42
C ASN A 336 -5.77 19.12 24.07
N PHE A 337 -6.97 19.37 23.49
CA PHE A 337 -7.07 20.08 22.22
C PHE A 337 -6.92 21.59 22.41
N ASN A 338 -5.81 22.12 21.95
CA ASN A 338 -5.62 23.57 21.81
C ASN A 338 -6.15 24.00 20.42
N THR A 339 -7.19 24.81 20.42
CA THR A 339 -7.84 25.27 19.18
C THR A 339 -7.54 26.73 18.84
N ALA A 340 -6.58 27.35 19.54
CA ALA A 340 -6.26 28.76 19.35
C ALA A 340 -5.83 29.12 17.91
N ASN A 341 -5.25 28.16 17.18
CA ASN A 341 -4.81 28.34 15.79
C ASN A 341 -5.81 27.81 14.75
N VAL A 342 -6.92 27.20 15.20
CA VAL A 342 -7.86 26.57 14.27
C VAL A 342 -8.75 27.63 13.63
N ILE A 343 -8.74 27.66 12.30
CA ILE A 343 -9.50 28.60 11.48
C ILE A 343 -10.86 28.01 11.10
N ASN A 344 -10.89 26.70 10.76
CA ASN A 344 -12.09 26.02 10.31
C ASN A 344 -12.47 24.85 11.22
N MET A 345 -13.65 24.94 11.86
CA MET A 345 -14.31 23.92 12.68
C MET A 345 -15.71 23.58 12.15
N SER A 346 -16.04 23.95 10.89
CA SER A 346 -17.36 23.70 10.31
C SER A 346 -17.72 22.22 10.40
N GLY A 347 -18.94 21.91 10.81
CA GLY A 347 -19.44 20.53 10.89
C GLY A 347 -18.67 19.59 11.81
N MET A 348 -17.75 20.04 12.66
CA MET A 348 -16.81 19.17 13.41
C MET A 348 -17.52 18.04 14.16
N PHE A 349 -18.70 18.27 14.71
CA PHE A 349 -19.55 17.29 15.42
C PHE A 349 -20.92 17.12 14.76
N ASN A 350 -21.05 17.49 13.49
CA ASN A 350 -22.29 17.33 12.74
C ASN A 350 -22.77 15.87 12.83
N SER A 351 -24.06 15.66 13.09
CA SER A 351 -24.68 14.33 13.17
C SER A 351 -24.10 13.39 14.25
N CYS A 352 -23.38 13.90 15.25
CA CYS A 352 -23.03 13.15 16.45
C CYS A 352 -24.26 12.98 17.35
N SER A 353 -25.25 12.19 16.91
CA SER A 353 -26.58 12.12 17.52
C SER A 353 -26.61 11.54 18.94
N SER A 354 -25.66 10.65 19.27
CA SER A 354 -25.52 10.03 20.60
C SER A 354 -24.62 10.81 21.55
N LEU A 355 -23.91 11.85 21.07
CA LEU A 355 -22.97 12.59 21.89
C LEU A 355 -23.71 13.38 22.98
N ASN A 356 -23.40 13.05 24.24
CA ASN A 356 -24.05 13.69 25.42
C ASN A 356 -23.01 14.30 26.38
N GLU A 357 -21.75 13.88 26.31
CA GLU A 357 -20.66 14.42 27.13
C GLU A 357 -19.47 14.79 26.23
N ILE A 358 -18.97 16.03 26.38
CA ILE A 358 -17.77 16.49 25.73
C ILE A 358 -16.95 17.34 26.73
N ASN A 359 -15.67 17.02 26.81
CA ASN A 359 -14.71 17.85 27.52
C ASN A 359 -13.93 18.71 26.53
N ILE A 360 -14.22 20.01 26.51
CA ILE A 360 -13.61 20.99 25.62
C ILE A 360 -13.03 22.15 26.49
N SER A 361 -12.26 21.79 27.53
CA SER A 361 -11.77 22.77 28.52
C SER A 361 -10.87 23.85 27.92
N TYR A 362 -10.07 23.50 26.92
CA TYR A 362 -9.14 24.40 26.24
C TYR A 362 -9.58 24.83 24.84
N PHE A 363 -10.88 24.64 24.53
CA PHE A 363 -11.40 25.11 23.24
C PHE A 363 -11.48 26.64 23.24
N ASP A 364 -10.67 27.27 22.40
CA ASP A 364 -10.75 28.67 22.03
C ASP A 364 -11.37 28.80 20.62
N ILE A 365 -12.44 29.57 20.52
CA ILE A 365 -13.18 29.79 19.27
C ILE A 365 -12.96 31.17 18.67
N LYS A 366 -12.04 31.98 19.25
CA LYS A 366 -11.87 33.38 18.85
C LYS A 366 -11.32 33.52 17.43
N ASN A 367 -10.44 32.64 17.01
CA ASN A 367 -9.82 32.66 15.69
C ASN A 367 -10.59 31.83 14.64
N ALA A 368 -11.59 31.08 15.06
CA ALA A 368 -12.39 30.26 14.15
C ALA A 368 -13.32 31.17 13.31
N THR A 369 -13.04 31.27 12.02
CA THR A 369 -13.83 32.04 11.07
C THR A 369 -14.99 31.24 10.50
N ASP A 370 -14.90 29.90 10.52
CA ASP A 370 -15.95 29.00 10.06
C ASP A 370 -16.27 27.94 11.11
N MET A 371 -17.48 27.98 11.64
CA MET A 371 -18.04 26.99 12.57
C MET A 371 -19.45 26.56 12.16
N VAL A 372 -19.88 26.85 10.92
CA VAL A 372 -21.23 26.54 10.44
C VAL A 372 -21.52 25.05 10.60
N GLY A 373 -22.67 24.74 11.20
CA GLY A 373 -23.12 23.36 11.38
C GLY A 373 -22.29 22.51 12.35
N MET A 374 -21.40 23.13 13.13
CA MET A 374 -20.49 22.39 14.05
C MET A 374 -21.25 21.38 14.94
N PHE A 375 -22.46 21.71 15.36
CA PHE A 375 -23.33 20.84 16.18
C PHE A 375 -24.69 20.55 15.51
N TYR A 376 -24.77 20.65 14.18
CA TYR A 376 -25.97 20.32 13.46
C TYR A 376 -26.35 18.85 13.69
N ARG A 377 -27.62 18.52 13.85
CA ARG A 377 -28.12 17.17 14.15
C ARG A 377 -27.59 16.50 15.45
N CYS A 378 -26.90 17.20 16.31
CA CYS A 378 -26.70 16.75 17.70
C CYS A 378 -28.02 16.80 18.49
N SER A 379 -28.09 16.06 19.61
CA SER A 379 -29.28 16.05 20.48
C SER A 379 -29.59 17.45 21.02
N ASN A 380 -30.88 17.74 21.22
CA ASN A 380 -31.31 19.05 21.78
C ASN A 380 -30.75 19.27 23.19
N GLU A 381 -30.62 18.22 23.98
CA GLU A 381 -30.04 18.29 25.33
C GLU A 381 -28.56 18.71 25.25
N PHE A 382 -27.81 18.09 24.36
CA PHE A 382 -26.42 18.43 24.13
C PHE A 382 -26.25 19.89 23.65
N LYS A 383 -27.07 20.32 22.70
CA LYS A 383 -27.08 21.72 22.22
C LYS A 383 -27.33 22.73 23.34
N LYS A 384 -28.24 22.41 24.28
CA LYS A 384 -28.47 23.26 25.49
C LYS A 384 -27.22 23.36 26.36
N LYS A 385 -26.50 22.25 26.58
CA LYS A 385 -25.22 22.26 27.32
C LYS A 385 -24.17 23.13 26.65
N ILE A 386 -24.03 23.04 25.31
CA ILE A 386 -23.08 23.87 24.54
C ILE A 386 -23.43 25.36 24.66
N ARG A 387 -24.74 25.74 24.53
CA ARG A 387 -25.17 27.13 24.68
C ARG A 387 -24.91 27.67 26.09
N SER A 388 -25.02 26.87 27.13
CA SER A 388 -24.72 27.28 28.50
C SER A 388 -23.22 27.52 28.73
N LYS A 389 -22.38 26.80 28.03
CA LYS A 389 -20.89 26.93 28.11
C LYS A 389 -20.37 28.13 27.32
N PHE A 390 -20.88 28.36 26.13
CA PHE A 390 -20.49 29.46 25.24
C PHE A 390 -21.64 30.46 25.09
N LYS A 391 -21.72 31.44 26.04
CA LYS A 391 -22.86 32.37 26.15
C LYS A 391 -23.18 33.17 24.89
N ASN A 392 -22.17 33.44 24.03
CA ASN A 392 -22.28 34.25 22.82
C ASN A 392 -22.04 33.46 21.53
N ILE A 393 -22.20 32.13 21.52
CA ILE A 393 -21.98 31.33 20.33
C ILE A 393 -23.04 31.64 19.28
N ASN A 394 -22.60 31.82 18.00
CA ASN A 394 -23.51 32.08 16.89
C ASN A 394 -24.46 30.88 16.67
N ASN A 395 -25.69 31.15 16.25
CA ASN A 395 -26.69 30.13 15.97
C ASN A 395 -26.31 29.25 14.74
N ASP A 396 -25.55 29.77 13.81
CA ASP A 396 -25.09 29.05 12.60
C ASP A 396 -24.39 27.73 12.93
N VAL A 397 -23.79 27.62 14.12
CA VAL A 397 -23.15 26.36 14.59
C VAL A 397 -24.15 25.21 14.78
N PHE A 398 -25.45 25.51 14.90
CA PHE A 398 -26.54 24.54 15.07
C PHE A 398 -27.35 24.33 13.81
N GLU A 399 -27.08 25.11 12.74
CA GLU A 399 -27.82 25.09 11.49
C GLU A 399 -27.12 24.22 10.44
N LYS A 400 -27.82 23.89 9.35
CA LYS A 400 -27.26 23.08 8.28
C LYS A 400 -26.19 23.90 7.56
N ALA A 401 -24.97 23.34 7.43
CA ALA A 401 -24.00 23.86 6.46
C ALA A 401 -24.56 23.67 5.05
N PHE A 402 -24.66 24.75 4.27
CA PHE A 402 -24.99 24.67 2.86
C PHE A 402 -23.69 24.37 2.08
N HIS A 403 -23.61 23.19 1.50
CA HIS A 403 -22.62 22.80 0.50
C HIS A 403 -23.28 22.77 -0.85
#